data_a67ff02a7a7719e232ef6157ff550752
#
_entry.id   a67ff02a7a7719e232ef6157ff550752
#
_cell.length_a   1.000
_cell.length_b   1.000
_cell.length_c   1.000
_cell.angle_alpha   90.00
_cell.angle_beta   90.00
_cell.angle_gamma   90.00
#
_symmetry.space_group_name_H-M   'P 1'
#
loop_
_entity.id
_entity.type
_entity.pdbx_description
1 polymer ?
#
loop_
_entity_poly.entity_id
_entity_poly.type
_entity_poly.pdbx_seq_one_letter_code
_entity_poly.pdbx_strand_id
1 'polypeptide(L)' 'MVDLVLLNSKMRDSGMTITAIAEKSGISRETLYNKMSGSADFKASEILNLSNTLRLSALERDEIFFAE' A
#
# COMPACT_ATOMS: atom_id res chain seq x y z
N MET A 1 -11.53 -3.22 6.01
CA MET A 1 -10.91 -4.26 5.15
C MET A 1 -10.10 -3.58 4.06
N VAL A 2 -8.94 -4.11 3.71
CA VAL A 2 -8.11 -3.54 2.65
C VAL A 2 -8.56 -4.08 1.29
N ASP A 3 -8.75 -3.18 0.34
CA ASP A 3 -9.01 -3.55 -1.05
C ASP A 3 -7.67 -3.79 -1.75
N LEU A 4 -7.22 -5.03 -1.73
CA LEU A 4 -5.91 -5.40 -2.28
C LEU A 4 -5.86 -5.26 -3.81
N VAL A 5 -6.98 -5.44 -4.49
CA VAL A 5 -7.05 -5.27 -5.94
C VAL A 5 -6.80 -3.81 -6.30
N LEU A 6 -7.45 -2.89 -5.59
CA LEU A 6 -7.29 -1.46 -5.82
C LEU A 6 -5.88 -1.01 -5.44
N LEU A 7 -5.34 -1.52 -4.33
CA LEU A 7 -3.97 -1.21 -3.91
C LEU A 7 -2.96 -1.64 -4.99
N ASN A 8 -3.08 -2.86 -5.50
CA ASN A 8 -2.23 -3.36 -6.57
C ASN A 8 -2.32 -2.48 -7.82
N SER A 9 -3.52 -2.04 -8.17
CA SER A 9 -3.75 -1.16 -9.31
C SER A 9 -3.00 0.16 -9.13
N LYS A 10 -3.10 0.77 -7.95
CA LYS A 10 -2.41 2.03 -7.65
C LYS A 10 -0.89 1.87 -7.67
N MET A 11 -0.39 0.75 -7.17
CA MET A 11 1.05 0.47 -7.20
C MET A 11 1.56 0.32 -8.63
N ARG A 12 0.83 -0.38 -9.48
CA ARG A 12 1.15 -0.50 -10.90
C ARG A 12 1.15 0.85 -11.61
N ASP A 13 0.12 1.65 -11.36
CA ASP A 13 -0.04 2.96 -12.00
C ASP A 13 1.05 3.95 -11.57
N SER A 14 1.68 3.73 -10.43
CA SER A 14 2.77 4.59 -9.95
C SER A 14 4.02 4.54 -10.83
N GLY A 15 4.19 3.48 -11.61
CA GLY A 15 5.40 3.26 -12.40
C GLY A 15 6.60 2.82 -11.58
N MET A 16 6.46 2.69 -10.26
CA MET A 16 7.54 2.25 -9.38
C MET A 16 7.55 0.73 -9.21
N THR A 17 8.74 0.16 -9.03
CA THR A 17 8.86 -1.24 -8.66
C THR A 17 8.43 -1.45 -7.23
N ILE A 18 8.11 -2.70 -6.88
CA ILE A 18 7.76 -3.07 -5.50
C ILE A 18 8.94 -2.73 -4.55
N THR A 19 10.17 -2.96 -5.00
CA THR A 19 11.37 -2.64 -4.23
C THR A 19 11.44 -1.14 -3.93
N ALA A 20 11.20 -0.30 -4.93
CA ALA A 20 11.21 1.15 -4.75
C ALA A 20 10.11 1.61 -3.80
N ILE A 21 8.91 1.06 -3.93
CA ILE A 21 7.79 1.38 -3.05
C ILE A 21 8.10 0.97 -1.61
N ALA A 22 8.65 -0.21 -1.41
CA ALA A 22 9.04 -0.69 -0.09
C ALA A 22 10.08 0.23 0.56
N GLU A 23 11.13 0.58 -0.19
CA GLU A 23 12.19 1.49 0.32
C GLU A 23 11.62 2.84 0.71
N LYS A 24 10.80 3.44 -0.14
CA LYS A 24 10.23 4.76 0.12
C LYS A 24 9.25 4.77 1.28
N SER A 25 8.53 3.68 1.49
CA SER A 25 7.57 3.56 2.58
C SER A 25 8.17 3.04 3.88
N GLY A 26 9.44 2.67 3.89
CA GLY A 26 10.11 2.16 5.09
C GLY A 26 9.63 0.77 5.51
N ILE A 27 9.08 0.00 4.58
CA ILE A 27 8.61 -1.36 4.81
C ILE A 27 9.55 -2.31 4.05
N SER A 28 9.94 -3.43 4.67
CA SER A 28 10.75 -4.41 3.94
C SER A 28 9.95 -4.99 2.78
N ARG A 29 10.64 -5.36 1.72
CA ARG A 29 10.02 -5.96 0.54
C ARG A 29 9.21 -7.21 0.90
N GLU A 30 9.76 -8.06 1.75
CA GLU A 30 9.10 -9.28 2.19
C GLU A 30 7.83 -8.97 2.97
N THR A 31 7.89 -8.02 3.90
CA THR A 31 6.73 -7.59 4.67
C THR A 31 5.65 -7.02 3.75
N LEU A 32 6.04 -6.20 2.78
CA LEU A 32 5.08 -5.62 1.84
C LEU A 32 4.39 -6.71 1.01
N TYR A 33 5.14 -7.69 0.50
CA TYR A 33 4.56 -8.82 -0.22
C TYR A 33 3.56 -9.59 0.63
N ASN A 34 3.91 -9.89 1.89
CA ASN A 34 3.03 -10.62 2.78
C ASN A 34 1.72 -9.88 3.03
N LYS A 35 1.80 -8.57 3.22
CA LYS A 35 0.61 -7.75 3.46
C LYS A 35 -0.24 -7.59 2.21
N MET A 36 0.39 -7.47 1.05
CA MET A 36 -0.30 -7.40 -0.23
C MET A 36 -1.00 -8.71 -0.60
N SER A 37 -0.50 -9.85 -0.11
CA SER A 37 -1.14 -11.14 -0.34
C SER A 37 -2.29 -11.44 0.62
N GLY A 38 -2.51 -10.58 1.61
CA GLY A 38 -3.53 -10.76 2.62
C GLY A 38 -3.10 -11.58 3.83
N SER A 39 -1.81 -11.97 3.89
CA SER A 39 -1.30 -12.78 5.00
C SER A 39 -1.14 -12.01 6.30
N ALA A 40 -1.07 -10.70 6.23
CA ALA A 40 -0.94 -9.83 7.41
C ALA A 40 -1.62 -8.49 7.15
N ASP A 41 -2.05 -7.85 8.22
CA ASP A 41 -2.71 -6.55 8.14
C ASP A 41 -1.70 -5.40 8.08
N PHE A 42 -2.10 -4.30 7.44
CA PHE A 42 -1.30 -3.08 7.42
C PHE A 42 -1.45 -2.34 8.75
N LYS A 43 -0.32 -1.87 9.28
CA LYS A 43 -0.32 -0.99 10.45
C LYS A 43 -0.65 0.44 10.03
N ALA A 44 -1.13 1.24 10.99
CA ALA A 44 -1.48 2.64 10.71
C ALA A 44 -0.30 3.42 10.12
N SER A 45 0.90 3.23 10.64
CA SER A 45 2.11 3.89 10.12
C SER A 45 2.42 3.47 8.69
N GLU A 46 2.18 2.21 8.35
CA GLU A 46 2.40 1.68 7.00
C GLU A 46 1.39 2.25 6.01
N ILE A 47 0.13 2.36 6.43
CA ILE A 47 -0.92 2.98 5.62
C ILE A 47 -0.54 4.42 5.28
N LEU A 48 -0.10 5.17 6.28
CA LEU A 48 0.33 6.56 6.09
C LEU A 48 1.51 6.65 5.12
N ASN A 49 2.53 5.83 5.34
CA ASN A 49 3.75 5.87 4.54
C ASN A 49 3.49 5.42 3.09
N LEU A 50 2.68 4.37 2.89
CA LEU A 50 2.30 3.93 1.55
C LEU A 50 1.45 4.98 0.84
N SER A 51 0.51 5.59 1.56
CA SER A 51 -0.33 6.65 0.99
C SER A 51 0.51 7.82 0.50
N ASN A 52 1.51 8.22 1.28
CA ASN A 52 2.42 9.29 0.89
C ASN A 52 3.30 8.88 -0.29
N THR A 53 3.82 7.66 -0.29
CA THR A 53 4.68 7.14 -1.35
C THR A 53 3.93 7.07 -2.69
N LEU A 54 2.68 6.62 -2.65
CA LEU A 54 1.84 6.48 -3.83
C LEU A 54 1.06 7.77 -4.17
N ARG A 55 1.24 8.80 -3.36
CA ARG A 55 0.56 10.10 -3.53
C ARG A 55 -0.97 9.96 -3.59
N LEU A 56 -1.51 9.14 -2.71
CA LEU A 56 -2.94 8.94 -2.61
C LEU A 56 -3.61 10.15 -1.95
N SER A 57 -4.77 10.53 -2.46
CA SER A 57 -5.64 11.47 -1.77
C SER A 57 -6.23 10.80 -0.52
N ALA A 58 -6.79 11.58 0.39
CA ALA A 58 -7.48 11.04 1.56
C ALA A 58 -8.61 10.08 1.15
N LEU A 59 -9.35 10.43 0.11
CA LEU A 59 -10.43 9.58 -0.41
C LEU A 59 -9.88 8.27 -0.95
N GLU A 60 -8.83 8.31 -1.75
CA GLU A 60 -8.20 7.10 -2.31
C GLU A 60 -7.66 6.20 -1.21
N ARG A 61 -6.98 6.79 -0.21
CA ARG A 61 -6.50 6.04 0.95
C ARG A 61 -7.64 5.32 1.65
N ASP A 62 -8.74 6.01 1.89
CA ASP A 62 -9.89 5.41 2.58
C ASP A 62 -10.56 4.32 1.74
N GLU A 63 -10.66 4.52 0.44
CA GLU A 63 -11.20 3.51 -0.47
C GLU A 63 -10.36 2.23 -0.49
N ILE A 64 -9.05 2.35 -0.35
CA ILE A 64 -8.12 1.22 -0.37
C ILE A 64 -8.06 0.54 0.99
N PHE A 65 -7.76 1.30 2.04
CA PHE A 65 -7.39 0.73 3.34
C PHE A 65 -8.56 0.56 4.29
N PHE A 66 -9.64 1.30 4.09
CA PHE A 66 -10.81 1.27 4.95
C PHE A 66 -12.08 0.92 4.17
N ALA A 67 -11.93 0.08 3.14
CA ALA A 67 -13.04 -0.42 2.35
C ALA A 67 -14.00 -1.24 3.22
N GLU A 68 -15.28 -1.11 2.96
CA GLU A 68 -16.32 -1.85 3.66
C GLU A 68 -16.80 -3.08 2.89
#